data_9a585116f29a0ff4c1bcbf7730a2ecbc
#
_entry.id   9a585116f29a0ff4c1bcbf7730a2ecbc
#
_cell.length_a   1.000
_cell.length_b   1.000
_cell.length_c   1.000
_cell.angle_alpha   90.00
_cell.angle_beta   90.00
_cell.angle_gamma   90.00
#
_symmetry.space_group_name_H-M   'P 1'
#
loop_
_entity.id
_entity.type
_entity.pdbx_description
1 polymer ?
#
loop_
_entity_poly.entity_id
_entity_poly.type
_entity_poly.pdbx_seq_one_letter_code
_entity_poly.pdbx_strand_id
1 'polypeptide(L)'
;MITNPHLFDLIPTIHYMKSVPFEVNRSELYTPEELYEGFDPDLPESYDRCFDVRVYRHFMSKGKITSDAKESMSRALHDHGMYTALNDFMHSHDYHRFVGVMGGHSLLRTDAMYRQIVFLCKRLTEQGFYLLSGGGPGAMEATHLGAWMAGRKEEEVEEALSILAAAPSFHDDAFRWLSTAFGVIHKYPQDRYTSLGIPTWLYGHEPATPFATHIAKFFANSIREQIVLTLPFGGIIYTPGSAGTMQEIFQDAVQNHYLSFGFPSPMIFLGKQFWTKEVPAYPLIQHLMQTGKYKNLSLMLTDDSEEVLRQLQDFQLDVQEHPEKYDLQ
;
A
#
# COMPACT_ATOMS: atom_id res chain seq x y z
N MET A 1 48.36 -12.63 6.93
CA MET A 1 47.27 -11.66 7.22
C MET A 1 47.12 -10.79 5.98
N ILE A 2 46.03 -10.98 5.24
CA ILE A 2 45.72 -10.10 4.11
C ILE A 2 45.08 -8.86 4.71
N THR A 3 45.86 -7.82 4.92
CA THR A 3 45.35 -6.49 5.27
C THR A 3 44.87 -5.81 3.99
N ASN A 4 43.61 -5.95 3.70
CA ASN A 4 43.01 -5.13 2.64
C ASN A 4 42.87 -3.69 3.15
N PRO A 5 43.64 -2.72 2.65
CA PRO A 5 43.60 -1.35 3.14
C PRO A 5 42.23 -0.68 2.99
N HIS A 6 41.42 -1.12 2.04
CA HIS A 6 40.07 -0.63 1.85
C HIS A 6 39.06 -1.05 2.95
N LEU A 7 39.39 -2.05 3.77
CA LEU A 7 38.55 -2.46 4.90
C LEU A 7 38.49 -1.38 5.99
N PHE A 8 39.57 -0.66 6.18
CA PHE A 8 39.65 0.44 7.18
C PHE A 8 38.81 1.64 6.78
N ASP A 9 38.60 1.89 5.49
CA ASP A 9 37.76 2.97 5.00
C ASP A 9 36.25 2.69 5.24
N LEU A 10 35.87 1.43 5.45
CA LEU A 10 34.48 1.04 5.75
C LEU A 10 34.09 1.20 7.23
N ILE A 11 35.06 1.23 8.15
CA ILE A 11 34.77 1.31 9.60
C ILE A 11 33.91 2.52 9.97
N PRO A 12 34.21 3.76 9.50
CA PRO A 12 33.37 4.92 9.77
C PRO A 12 31.95 4.79 9.20
N THR A 13 31.80 4.10 8.06
CA THR A 13 30.51 3.84 7.44
C THR A 13 29.70 2.83 8.26
N ILE A 14 30.29 1.73 8.70
CA ILE A 14 29.66 0.73 9.56
C ILE A 14 29.25 1.35 10.89
N HIS A 15 30.09 2.22 11.48
CA HIS A 15 29.76 2.92 12.71
C HIS A 15 28.57 3.87 12.53
N TYR A 16 28.52 4.60 11.43
CA TYR A 16 27.39 5.46 11.07
C TYR A 16 26.10 4.65 10.91
N MET A 17 26.14 3.52 10.20
CA MET A 17 25.01 2.62 10.00
C MET A 17 24.39 2.11 11.30
N LYS A 18 25.18 2.02 12.38
CA LYS A 18 24.69 1.68 13.73
C LYS A 18 24.06 2.86 14.47
N SER A 19 24.24 4.08 14.00
CA SER A 19 23.77 5.30 14.66
C SER A 19 22.47 5.87 14.07
N VAL A 20 22.04 5.36 12.92
CA VAL A 20 20.75 5.78 12.31
C VAL A 20 19.57 5.18 13.08
N PRO A 21 18.41 5.85 13.10
CA PRO A 21 17.23 5.40 13.86
C PRO A 21 16.43 4.27 13.19
N PHE A 22 16.97 3.63 12.16
CA PHE A 22 16.35 2.53 11.43
C PHE A 22 17.31 1.37 11.24
N GLU A 23 16.79 0.18 11.03
CA GLU A 23 17.59 -1.01 10.79
C GLU A 23 18.08 -1.03 9.34
N VAL A 24 19.39 -0.90 9.14
CA VAL A 24 20.01 -0.80 7.81
C VAL A 24 19.96 -2.13 7.05
N ASN A 25 20.11 -3.26 7.75
CA ASN A 25 20.06 -4.60 7.18
C ASN A 25 18.72 -5.28 7.52
N ARG A 26 17.62 -4.61 7.21
CA ARG A 26 16.29 -5.14 7.47
C ARG A 26 16.04 -6.40 6.64
N SER A 27 15.56 -7.47 7.29
CA SER A 27 15.27 -8.76 6.66
C SER A 27 13.80 -9.17 6.72
N GLU A 28 12.95 -8.37 7.39
CA GLU A 28 11.53 -8.64 7.59
C GLU A 28 10.69 -7.42 7.27
N LEU A 29 9.43 -7.60 6.89
CA LEU A 29 8.46 -6.51 6.76
C LEU A 29 8.18 -5.90 8.13
N TYR A 30 7.83 -4.62 8.16
CA TYR A 30 7.38 -3.98 9.38
C TYR A 30 5.99 -4.46 9.78
N THR A 31 5.73 -4.45 11.09
CA THR A 31 4.37 -4.51 11.64
C THR A 31 3.92 -3.12 12.12
N PRO A 32 2.61 -2.91 12.31
CA PRO A 32 2.12 -1.67 12.91
C PRO A 32 2.71 -1.41 14.30
N GLU A 33 2.87 -2.45 15.10
CA GLU A 33 3.41 -2.38 16.45
C GLU A 33 4.85 -1.87 16.44
N GLU A 34 5.68 -2.30 15.48
CA GLU A 34 7.04 -1.82 15.32
C GLU A 34 7.07 -0.35 14.88
N LEU A 35 6.28 0.03 13.86
CA LEU A 35 6.25 1.41 13.37
C LEU A 35 5.73 2.39 14.42
N TYR A 36 4.81 1.93 15.26
CA TYR A 36 4.22 2.73 16.33
C TYR A 36 4.77 2.39 17.72
N GLU A 37 5.95 1.75 17.78
CA GLU A 37 6.66 1.54 19.05
C GLU A 37 6.80 2.84 19.81
N GLY A 38 6.33 2.87 21.08
CA GLY A 38 6.32 4.05 21.94
C GLY A 38 5.07 4.91 21.85
N PHE A 39 4.07 4.52 21.04
CA PHE A 39 2.77 5.16 21.02
C PHE A 39 1.91 4.71 22.22
N ASP A 40 1.27 5.68 22.86
CA ASP A 40 0.31 5.50 23.95
C ASP A 40 -0.94 6.32 23.60
N PRO A 41 -2.11 5.69 23.39
CA PRO A 41 -3.33 6.38 22.99
C PRO A 41 -3.87 7.38 24.00
N ASP A 42 -3.39 7.34 25.26
CA ASP A 42 -3.77 8.26 26.33
C ASP A 42 -2.79 9.43 26.47
N LEU A 43 -1.66 9.41 25.74
CA LEU A 43 -0.59 10.39 25.87
C LEU A 43 -0.25 11.06 24.53
N PRO A 44 -0.82 12.24 24.21
CA PRO A 44 -0.65 12.89 22.88
C PRO A 44 0.79 13.05 22.42
N GLU A 45 1.72 13.39 23.31
CA GLU A 45 3.14 13.52 22.97
C GLU A 45 3.84 12.20 22.63
N SER A 46 3.20 11.04 22.87
CA SER A 46 3.72 9.73 22.50
C SER A 46 3.82 9.55 20.99
N TYR A 47 2.89 10.18 20.24
CA TYR A 47 2.91 10.16 18.77
C TYR A 47 4.24 10.64 18.21
N ASP A 48 4.77 11.72 18.74
CA ASP A 48 6.05 12.29 18.32
C ASP A 48 7.27 11.41 18.64
N ARG A 49 7.10 10.41 19.49
CA ARG A 49 8.15 9.47 19.93
C ARG A 49 8.10 8.13 19.22
N CYS A 50 7.05 7.86 18.44
CA CYS A 50 6.94 6.63 17.65
C CYS A 50 8.17 6.40 16.78
N PHE A 51 8.48 5.14 16.52
CA PHE A 51 9.60 4.77 15.64
C PHE A 51 9.45 5.42 14.27
N ASP A 52 8.28 5.33 13.63
CA ASP A 52 8.01 5.92 12.30
C ASP A 52 8.29 7.44 12.26
N VAL A 53 7.84 8.18 13.27
CA VAL A 53 8.06 9.63 13.37
C VAL A 53 9.54 9.95 13.59
N ARG A 54 10.26 9.16 14.40
CA ARG A 54 11.71 9.34 14.62
C ARG A 54 12.50 9.13 13.34
N VAL A 55 12.16 8.08 12.55
CA VAL A 55 12.79 7.82 11.25
C VAL A 55 12.50 8.96 10.28
N TYR A 56 11.24 9.40 10.19
CA TYR A 56 10.85 10.52 9.34
C TYR A 56 11.61 11.81 9.68
N ARG A 57 11.72 12.18 10.96
CA ARG A 57 12.48 13.36 11.41
C ARG A 57 13.94 13.25 11.05
N HIS A 58 14.56 12.10 11.22
CA HIS A 58 15.93 11.85 10.80
C HIS A 58 16.07 12.03 9.28
N PHE A 59 15.17 11.40 8.49
CA PHE A 59 15.14 11.53 7.04
C PHE A 59 15.08 13.00 6.59
N MET A 60 14.19 13.78 7.20
CA MET A 60 14.05 15.21 6.90
C MET A 60 15.28 16.03 7.32
N SER A 61 15.88 15.71 8.47
CA SER A 61 17.09 16.40 8.96
C SER A 61 18.32 16.18 8.07
N LYS A 62 18.41 15.03 7.40
CA LYS A 62 19.48 14.68 6.46
C LYS A 62 19.18 15.11 5.02
N GLY A 63 17.96 15.58 4.76
CA GLY A 63 17.45 15.92 3.43
C GLY A 63 16.88 14.71 2.68
N LYS A 64 15.81 14.95 1.96
CA LYS A 64 15.17 13.92 1.11
C LYS A 64 16.13 13.37 0.05
N ILE A 65 16.91 14.26 -0.54
CA ILE A 65 18.08 13.95 -1.37
C ILE A 65 19.31 14.38 -0.57
N THR A 66 20.14 13.40 -0.16
CA THR A 66 21.33 13.65 0.64
C THR A 66 22.58 13.48 -0.18
N SER A 67 23.57 14.36 0.04
CA SER A 67 24.94 14.23 -0.49
C SER A 67 25.86 13.41 0.44
N ASP A 68 25.40 13.07 1.65
CA ASP A 68 26.13 12.21 2.56
C ASP A 68 26.06 10.75 2.05
N ALA A 69 27.20 10.25 1.56
CA ALA A 69 27.30 8.90 1.01
C ALA A 69 26.97 7.81 2.04
N LYS A 70 27.23 8.02 3.34
CA LYS A 70 26.94 7.06 4.40
C LYS A 70 25.45 6.96 4.64
N GLU A 71 24.77 8.11 4.69
CA GLU A 71 23.31 8.17 4.81
C GLU A 71 22.63 7.55 3.59
N SER A 72 23.05 7.93 2.37
CA SER A 72 22.53 7.38 1.12
C SER A 72 22.69 5.86 1.05
N MET A 73 23.86 5.34 1.43
CA MET A 73 24.12 3.89 1.46
C MET A 73 23.25 3.18 2.52
N SER A 74 23.08 3.79 3.71
CA SER A 74 22.24 3.21 4.77
C SER A 74 20.79 3.06 4.31
N ARG A 75 20.23 4.09 3.67
CA ARG A 75 18.86 4.04 3.08
C ARG A 75 18.75 3.01 1.96
N ALA A 76 19.74 2.95 1.08
CA ALA A 76 19.73 1.99 -0.04
C ALA A 76 19.80 0.54 0.43
N LEU A 77 20.59 0.25 1.48
CA LEU A 77 20.66 -1.08 2.08
C LEU A 77 19.37 -1.46 2.80
N HIS A 78 18.75 -0.52 3.53
CA HIS A 78 17.44 -0.72 4.12
C HIS A 78 16.40 -1.06 3.05
N ASP A 79 16.32 -0.27 1.99
CA ASP A 79 15.34 -0.47 0.91
C ASP A 79 15.60 -1.77 0.15
N HIS A 80 16.85 -2.17 -0.02
CA HIS A 80 17.18 -3.48 -0.59
C HIS A 80 16.74 -4.64 0.32
N GLY A 81 16.98 -4.53 1.62
CA GLY A 81 16.50 -5.52 2.60
C GLY A 81 14.99 -5.61 2.62
N MET A 82 14.30 -4.47 2.60
CA MET A 82 12.84 -4.39 2.52
C MET A 82 12.30 -5.03 1.23
N TYR A 83 12.96 -4.78 0.08
CA TYR A 83 12.60 -5.43 -1.19
C TYR A 83 12.76 -6.95 -1.13
N THR A 84 13.83 -7.45 -0.51
CA THR A 84 14.06 -8.87 -0.33
C THR A 84 12.98 -9.51 0.55
N ALA A 85 12.68 -8.90 1.72
CA ALA A 85 11.62 -9.36 2.62
C ALA A 85 10.25 -9.38 1.93
N LEU A 86 9.99 -8.40 1.08
CA LEU A 86 8.76 -8.34 0.29
C LEU A 86 8.67 -9.46 -0.75
N ASN A 87 9.77 -9.79 -1.43
CA ASN A 87 9.82 -10.91 -2.35
C ASN A 87 9.59 -12.24 -1.64
N ASP A 88 10.20 -12.45 -0.47
CA ASP A 88 9.99 -13.66 0.34
C ASP A 88 8.53 -13.78 0.78
N PHE A 89 7.91 -12.66 1.18
CA PHE A 89 6.49 -12.60 1.49
C PHE A 89 5.63 -12.99 0.28
N MET A 90 5.90 -12.42 -0.90
CA MET A 90 5.15 -12.75 -2.13
C MET A 90 5.27 -14.22 -2.52
N HIS A 91 6.49 -14.81 -2.43
CA HIS A 91 6.71 -16.22 -2.75
C HIS A 91 6.02 -17.19 -1.77
N SER A 92 5.67 -16.73 -0.57
CA SER A 92 4.93 -17.55 0.41
C SER A 92 3.41 -17.58 0.17
N HIS A 93 2.92 -16.83 -0.82
CA HIS A 93 1.49 -16.68 -1.13
C HIS A 93 1.22 -16.96 -2.62
N ASP A 94 -0.05 -17.22 -2.96
CA ASP A 94 -0.50 -17.24 -4.36
C ASP A 94 -0.53 -15.81 -4.91
N TYR A 95 0.46 -15.47 -5.75
CA TYR A 95 0.63 -14.11 -6.26
C TYR A 95 -0.53 -13.62 -7.14
N HIS A 96 -1.28 -14.51 -7.81
CA HIS A 96 -2.45 -14.13 -8.60
C HIS A 96 -3.62 -13.62 -7.74
N ARG A 97 -3.59 -13.88 -6.42
CA ARG A 97 -4.63 -13.41 -5.49
C ARG A 97 -4.35 -12.03 -4.90
N PHE A 98 -3.23 -11.40 -5.26
CA PHE A 98 -2.96 -10.03 -4.80
C PHE A 98 -3.74 -9.02 -5.64
N VAL A 99 -4.58 -8.23 -4.97
CA VAL A 99 -5.40 -7.17 -5.54
C VAL A 99 -4.99 -5.83 -4.96
N GLY A 100 -4.61 -4.88 -5.83
CA GLY A 100 -4.27 -3.52 -5.46
C GLY A 100 -5.51 -2.63 -5.35
N VAL A 101 -5.52 -1.74 -4.35
CA VAL A 101 -6.51 -0.64 -4.28
C VAL A 101 -5.76 0.68 -4.26
N MET A 102 -5.93 1.46 -5.33
CA MET A 102 -5.31 2.76 -5.53
C MET A 102 -6.34 3.86 -5.43
N GLY A 103 -6.05 4.92 -4.66
CA GLY A 103 -7.00 6.00 -4.45
C GLY A 103 -6.47 7.11 -3.56
N GLY A 104 -7.29 8.13 -3.33
CA GLY A 104 -6.89 9.36 -2.64
C GLY A 104 -6.60 9.18 -1.14
N HIS A 105 -5.49 9.74 -0.70
CA HIS A 105 -5.12 9.83 0.73
C HIS A 105 -6.02 10.79 1.51
N SER A 106 -6.69 11.72 0.82
CA SER A 106 -7.56 12.74 1.42
C SER A 106 -9.02 12.29 1.62
N LEU A 107 -9.35 11.04 1.25
CA LEU A 107 -10.66 10.46 1.48
C LEU A 107 -10.94 10.39 2.99
N LEU A 108 -12.03 10.98 3.44
CA LEU A 108 -12.36 11.02 4.85
C LEU A 108 -12.98 9.70 5.31
N ARG A 109 -12.75 9.31 6.56
CA ARG A 109 -13.37 8.12 7.18
C ARG A 109 -14.90 8.18 7.24
N THR A 110 -15.47 9.38 7.06
CA THR A 110 -16.92 9.64 7.03
C THR A 110 -17.52 9.59 5.62
N ASP A 111 -16.68 9.47 4.58
CA ASP A 111 -17.14 9.47 3.20
C ASP A 111 -17.82 8.13 2.82
N ALA A 112 -18.88 8.21 2.03
CA ALA A 112 -19.58 7.02 1.53
C ALA A 112 -18.64 6.08 0.74
N MET A 113 -17.69 6.65 -0.02
CA MET A 113 -16.69 5.88 -0.76
C MET A 113 -15.72 5.14 0.19
N TYR A 114 -15.31 5.76 1.31
CA TYR A 114 -14.49 5.09 2.32
C TYR A 114 -15.21 3.83 2.84
N ARG A 115 -16.48 3.98 3.25
CA ARG A 115 -17.32 2.86 3.69
C ARG A 115 -17.44 1.79 2.60
N GLN A 116 -17.69 2.18 1.34
CA GLN A 116 -17.81 1.25 0.22
C GLN A 116 -16.52 0.44 0.02
N ILE A 117 -15.35 1.08 0.09
CA ILE A 117 -14.04 0.40 0.00
C ILE A 117 -13.88 -0.60 1.15
N VAL A 118 -14.22 -0.23 2.38
CA VAL A 118 -14.10 -1.13 3.55
C VAL A 118 -14.93 -2.40 3.34
N PHE A 119 -16.20 -2.28 2.95
CA PHE A 119 -17.06 -3.46 2.73
C PHE A 119 -16.62 -4.31 1.54
N LEU A 120 -16.20 -3.67 0.43
CA LEU A 120 -15.64 -4.37 -0.71
C LEU A 120 -14.40 -5.16 -0.34
N CYS A 121 -13.44 -4.52 0.33
CA CYS A 121 -12.18 -5.12 0.73
C CYS A 121 -12.36 -6.24 1.77
N LYS A 122 -13.31 -6.08 2.69
CA LYS A 122 -13.72 -7.14 3.61
C LYS A 122 -14.15 -8.40 2.85
N ARG A 123 -15.04 -8.23 1.88
CA ARG A 123 -15.56 -9.36 1.09
C ARG A 123 -14.51 -10.01 0.20
N LEU A 124 -13.64 -9.22 -0.42
CA LEU A 124 -12.51 -9.75 -1.19
C LEU A 124 -11.59 -10.60 -0.30
N THR A 125 -11.27 -10.11 0.89
CA THR A 125 -10.43 -10.85 1.85
C THR A 125 -11.10 -12.15 2.31
N GLU A 126 -12.40 -12.14 2.55
CA GLU A 126 -13.19 -13.35 2.89
C GLU A 126 -13.20 -14.40 1.77
N GLN A 127 -12.99 -13.97 0.53
CA GLN A 127 -12.87 -14.84 -0.64
C GLN A 127 -11.41 -15.27 -0.93
N GLY A 128 -10.49 -14.93 -0.05
CA GLY A 128 -9.09 -15.34 -0.12
C GLY A 128 -8.20 -14.48 -1.01
N PHE A 129 -8.61 -13.25 -1.33
CA PHE A 129 -7.73 -12.26 -1.94
C PHE A 129 -6.84 -11.61 -0.88
N TYR A 130 -5.60 -11.31 -1.25
CA TYR A 130 -4.66 -10.52 -0.47
C TYR A 130 -4.71 -9.08 -0.95
N LEU A 131 -5.07 -8.16 -0.06
CA LEU A 131 -5.20 -6.77 -0.43
C LEU A 131 -3.90 -6.02 -0.21
N LEU A 132 -3.55 -5.17 -1.16
CA LEU A 132 -2.42 -4.26 -1.05
C LEU A 132 -2.78 -2.83 -1.45
N SER A 133 -2.09 -1.88 -0.87
CA SER A 133 -2.22 -0.46 -1.21
C SER A 133 -0.93 0.29 -0.89
N GLY A 134 -0.91 1.59 -1.18
CA GLY A 134 0.18 2.47 -0.75
C GLY A 134 0.36 2.62 0.76
N GLY A 135 -0.50 2.01 1.57
CA GLY A 135 -0.32 1.84 3.02
C GLY A 135 -0.48 3.13 3.85
N GLY A 136 -1.02 4.20 3.29
CA GLY A 136 -1.28 5.48 3.98
C GLY A 136 -2.74 5.65 4.43
N PRO A 137 -3.17 6.90 4.68
CA PRO A 137 -4.54 7.24 5.04
C PRO A 137 -5.53 7.14 3.87
N GLY A 138 -6.80 7.43 4.11
CA GLY A 138 -7.85 7.54 3.11
C GLY A 138 -8.24 6.20 2.48
N ALA A 139 -8.26 6.12 1.16
CA ALA A 139 -8.62 4.89 0.43
C ALA A 139 -7.69 3.72 0.78
N MET A 140 -6.41 4.00 1.04
CA MET A 140 -5.42 3.02 1.46
C MET A 140 -5.75 2.44 2.84
N GLU A 141 -6.11 3.28 3.81
CA GLU A 141 -6.57 2.83 5.13
C GLU A 141 -7.85 2.02 5.03
N ALA A 142 -8.84 2.50 4.25
CA ALA A 142 -10.10 1.80 4.05
C ALA A 142 -9.91 0.37 3.52
N THR A 143 -8.93 0.18 2.62
CA THR A 143 -8.52 -1.12 2.10
C THR A 143 -8.10 -2.07 3.22
N HIS A 144 -7.18 -1.63 4.07
CA HIS A 144 -6.64 -2.46 5.15
C HIS A 144 -7.63 -2.65 6.30
N LEU A 145 -8.46 -1.65 6.60
CA LEU A 145 -9.57 -1.80 7.55
C LEU A 145 -10.54 -2.88 7.08
N GLY A 146 -10.89 -2.90 5.78
CA GLY A 146 -11.73 -3.96 5.22
C GLY A 146 -11.12 -5.35 5.41
N ALA A 147 -9.83 -5.50 5.10
CA ALA A 147 -9.11 -6.74 5.31
C ALA A 147 -9.04 -7.13 6.80
N TRP A 148 -8.79 -6.17 7.69
CA TRP A 148 -8.76 -6.37 9.14
C TRP A 148 -10.10 -6.86 9.71
N MET A 149 -11.20 -6.31 9.19
CA MET A 149 -12.56 -6.63 9.63
C MET A 149 -13.17 -7.85 8.90
N ALA A 150 -12.40 -8.56 8.07
CA ALA A 150 -12.87 -9.78 7.42
C ALA A 150 -13.30 -10.83 8.47
N GLY A 151 -14.36 -11.56 8.17
CA GLY A 151 -14.99 -12.53 9.10
C GLY A 151 -15.85 -11.90 10.19
N ARG A 152 -15.87 -10.57 10.37
CA ARG A 152 -16.73 -9.87 11.32
C ARG A 152 -18.12 -9.62 10.70
N LYS A 153 -19.13 -9.46 11.58
CA LYS A 153 -20.47 -9.09 11.16
C LYS A 153 -20.51 -7.65 10.65
N GLU A 154 -21.49 -7.33 9.82
CA GLU A 154 -21.64 -5.98 9.28
C GLU A 154 -21.85 -4.93 10.40
N GLU A 155 -22.57 -5.27 11.44
CA GLU A 155 -22.79 -4.38 12.59
C GLU A 155 -21.48 -4.05 13.31
N GLU A 156 -20.53 -5.00 13.40
CA GLU A 156 -19.21 -4.76 13.99
C GLU A 156 -18.36 -3.84 13.10
N VAL A 157 -18.48 -3.97 11.77
CA VAL A 157 -17.81 -3.07 10.80
C VAL A 157 -18.37 -1.66 10.91
N GLU A 158 -19.69 -1.50 11.00
CA GLU A 158 -20.33 -0.19 11.18
C GLU A 158 -19.93 0.46 12.52
N GLU A 159 -19.77 -0.32 13.57
CA GLU A 159 -19.27 0.17 14.85
C GLU A 159 -17.81 0.62 14.74
N ALA A 160 -16.95 -0.13 14.05
CA ALA A 160 -15.57 0.26 13.78
C ALA A 160 -15.52 1.58 13.00
N LEU A 161 -16.33 1.72 11.94
CA LEU A 161 -16.46 2.96 11.16
C LEU A 161 -16.93 4.13 12.04
N SER A 162 -17.87 3.89 12.94
CA SER A 162 -18.36 4.92 13.89
C SER A 162 -17.26 5.39 14.85
N ILE A 163 -16.40 4.47 15.35
CA ILE A 163 -15.24 4.82 16.19
C ILE A 163 -14.26 5.69 15.39
N LEU A 164 -13.95 5.31 14.16
CA LEU A 164 -13.02 6.03 13.30
C LEU A 164 -13.54 7.40 12.86
N ALA A 165 -14.85 7.56 12.70
CA ALA A 165 -15.48 8.82 12.36
C ALA A 165 -15.24 9.96 13.37
N ALA A 166 -14.84 9.62 14.61
CA ALA A 166 -14.45 10.61 15.61
C ALA A 166 -13.14 11.36 15.27
N ALA A 167 -12.33 10.82 14.34
CA ALA A 167 -11.14 11.45 13.80
C ALA A 167 -11.10 11.22 12.26
N PRO A 168 -11.90 11.97 11.48
CA PRO A 168 -12.14 11.67 10.07
C PRO A 168 -10.92 11.85 9.17
N SER A 169 -9.96 12.70 9.57
CA SER A 169 -8.75 13.00 8.80
C SER A 169 -7.51 13.01 9.68
N PHE A 170 -6.40 12.44 9.21
CA PHE A 170 -5.12 12.53 9.91
C PHE A 170 -4.50 13.93 9.84
N HIS A 171 -4.87 14.74 8.84
CA HIS A 171 -4.38 16.11 8.70
C HIS A 171 -4.85 17.03 9.83
N ASP A 172 -6.04 16.76 10.38
CA ASP A 172 -6.61 17.57 11.44
C ASP A 172 -5.98 17.24 12.80
N ASP A 173 -5.79 15.94 13.08
CA ASP A 173 -5.20 15.44 14.33
C ASP A 173 -4.66 14.03 14.13
N ALA A 174 -3.36 13.92 13.83
CA ALA A 174 -2.70 12.64 13.58
C ALA A 174 -2.70 11.71 14.80
N PHE A 175 -2.57 12.27 16.01
CA PHE A 175 -2.63 11.49 17.24
C PHE A 175 -4.01 10.86 17.43
N ARG A 176 -5.06 11.65 17.32
CA ARG A 176 -6.43 11.17 17.48
C ARG A 176 -6.84 10.19 16.37
N TRP A 177 -6.37 10.45 15.15
CA TRP A 177 -6.55 9.53 14.03
C TRP A 177 -5.96 8.15 14.35
N LEU A 178 -4.72 8.11 14.86
CA LEU A 178 -4.05 6.89 15.23
C LEU A 178 -4.69 6.22 16.46
N SER A 179 -5.05 7.01 17.49
CA SER A 179 -5.69 6.49 18.72
C SER A 179 -7.01 5.79 18.43
N THR A 180 -7.86 6.36 17.56
CA THR A 180 -9.11 5.72 17.16
C THR A 180 -8.87 4.44 16.37
N ALA A 181 -7.83 4.37 15.52
CA ALA A 181 -7.48 3.17 14.78
C ALA A 181 -7.00 2.04 15.73
N PHE A 182 -6.13 2.33 16.70
CA PHE A 182 -5.74 1.36 17.72
C PHE A 182 -6.91 0.96 18.62
N GLY A 183 -7.85 1.86 18.88
CA GLY A 183 -9.10 1.55 19.55
C GLY A 183 -9.92 0.46 18.83
N VAL A 184 -10.00 0.53 17.50
CA VAL A 184 -10.64 -0.50 16.67
C VAL A 184 -9.83 -1.80 16.71
N ILE A 185 -8.51 -1.76 16.57
CA ILE A 185 -7.62 -2.93 16.61
C ILE A 185 -7.77 -3.68 17.94
N HIS A 186 -7.74 -2.96 19.07
CA HIS A 186 -7.90 -3.57 20.38
C HIS A 186 -9.29 -4.17 20.60
N LYS A 187 -10.33 -3.54 20.06
CA LYS A 187 -11.70 -4.02 20.18
C LYS A 187 -11.99 -5.22 19.29
N TYR A 188 -11.39 -5.26 18.11
CA TYR A 188 -11.58 -6.28 17.09
C TYR A 188 -10.24 -6.91 16.68
N PRO A 189 -9.53 -7.60 17.58
CA PRO A 189 -8.26 -8.24 17.25
C PRO A 189 -8.47 -9.35 16.23
N GLN A 190 -7.49 -9.52 15.32
CA GLN A 190 -7.46 -10.61 14.34
C GLN A 190 -6.01 -11.03 14.06
N ASP A 191 -5.82 -12.30 13.68
CA ASP A 191 -4.54 -12.91 13.33
C ASP A 191 -4.64 -13.82 12.08
N ARG A 192 -5.80 -13.81 11.44
CA ARG A 192 -6.12 -14.74 10.34
C ARG A 192 -5.89 -14.15 8.96
N TYR A 193 -6.20 -12.88 8.80
CA TYR A 193 -6.23 -12.24 7.49
C TYR A 193 -5.01 -11.35 7.29
N THR A 194 -4.46 -11.42 6.08
CA THR A 194 -3.22 -10.74 5.72
C THR A 194 -3.49 -9.63 4.70
N SER A 195 -2.87 -8.47 4.91
CA SER A 195 -2.84 -7.39 3.94
C SER A 195 -1.49 -6.70 3.95
N LEU A 196 -1.11 -6.06 2.83
CA LEU A 196 0.21 -5.48 2.61
C LEU A 196 0.13 -3.99 2.31
N GLY A 197 0.65 -3.16 3.20
CA GLY A 197 0.85 -1.73 2.98
C GLY A 197 2.24 -1.44 2.41
N ILE A 198 2.33 -0.54 1.41
CA ILE A 198 3.61 -0.17 0.78
C ILE A 198 3.82 1.36 0.85
N PRO A 199 4.04 1.92 2.06
CA PRO A 199 4.22 3.36 2.24
C PRO A 199 5.66 3.83 1.98
N THR A 200 5.85 5.16 2.00
CA THR A 200 7.15 5.81 1.87
C THR A 200 7.32 6.91 2.92
N TRP A 201 8.57 7.25 3.25
CA TRP A 201 8.87 8.45 4.05
C TRP A 201 9.00 9.73 3.21
N LEU A 202 8.86 9.66 1.86
CA LEU A 202 9.11 10.82 0.98
C LEU A 202 8.03 11.91 1.07
N TYR A 203 6.75 11.53 1.09
CA TYR A 203 5.62 12.44 0.91
C TYR A 203 5.14 13.13 2.20
N GLY A 204 6.05 13.64 2.99
CA GLY A 204 5.68 14.29 4.22
C GLY A 204 5.38 13.26 5.33
N HIS A 205 4.76 13.75 6.36
CA HIS A 205 4.39 12.92 7.49
C HIS A 205 3.02 12.27 7.24
N GLU A 206 2.96 11.33 6.29
CA GLU A 206 1.82 10.44 6.14
C GLU A 206 2.06 9.19 6.99
N PRO A 207 1.28 8.98 8.06
CA PRO A 207 1.42 7.81 8.89
C PRO A 207 1.01 6.55 8.10
N ALA A 208 1.73 5.45 8.31
CA ALA A 208 1.29 4.17 7.80
C ALA A 208 -0.03 3.77 8.46
N THR A 209 -0.96 3.17 7.71
CA THR A 209 -2.19 2.66 8.32
C THR A 209 -1.90 1.50 9.27
N PRO A 210 -2.39 1.54 10.53
CA PRO A 210 -2.14 0.45 11.47
C PRO A 210 -2.98 -0.80 11.19
N PHE A 211 -3.89 -0.77 10.22
CA PHE A 211 -4.68 -1.93 9.81
C PHE A 211 -3.96 -2.86 8.83
N ALA A 212 -2.86 -2.41 8.21
CA ALA A 212 -2.04 -3.27 7.37
C ALA A 212 -1.22 -4.24 8.23
N THR A 213 -1.39 -5.54 8.06
CA THR A 213 -0.70 -6.55 8.88
C THR A 213 0.79 -6.67 8.56
N HIS A 214 1.17 -6.35 7.32
CA HIS A 214 2.55 -6.32 6.84
C HIS A 214 2.80 -5.00 6.12
N ILE A 215 3.94 -4.38 6.38
CA ILE A 215 4.25 -3.04 5.85
C ILE A 215 5.66 -3.03 5.26
N ALA A 216 5.75 -2.77 3.95
CA ALA A 216 7.00 -2.52 3.26
C ALA A 216 7.22 -1.02 3.09
N LYS A 217 7.95 -0.37 4.00
CA LYS A 217 8.15 1.09 3.98
C LYS A 217 9.51 1.45 3.41
N PHE A 218 9.55 2.36 2.43
CA PHE A 218 10.73 2.70 1.65
C PHE A 218 11.16 4.16 1.81
N PHE A 219 12.47 4.40 1.70
CA PHE A 219 13.05 5.75 1.51
C PHE A 219 12.98 6.19 0.05
N ALA A 220 13.28 5.28 -0.89
CA ALA A 220 13.28 5.55 -2.32
C ALA A 220 11.87 5.37 -2.90
N ASN A 221 11.17 6.50 -3.14
CA ASN A 221 9.81 6.48 -3.66
C ASN A 221 9.68 5.85 -5.04
N SER A 222 10.71 5.96 -5.90
CA SER A 222 10.70 5.33 -7.24
C SER A 222 10.59 3.81 -7.17
N ILE A 223 11.25 3.17 -6.20
CA ILE A 223 11.12 1.74 -5.93
C ILE A 223 9.70 1.44 -5.45
N ARG A 224 9.20 2.20 -4.49
CA ARG A 224 7.85 2.05 -3.94
C ARG A 224 6.75 2.22 -4.99
N GLU A 225 6.81 3.24 -5.83
CA GLU A 225 5.85 3.50 -6.90
C GLU A 225 5.81 2.38 -7.93
N GLN A 226 6.94 1.82 -8.27
CA GLN A 226 7.01 0.66 -9.14
C GLN A 226 6.39 -0.57 -8.48
N ILE A 227 6.80 -0.90 -7.27
CA ILE A 227 6.39 -2.13 -6.56
C ILE A 227 4.88 -2.18 -6.34
N VAL A 228 4.25 -1.08 -5.90
CA VAL A 228 2.81 -1.05 -5.59
C VAL A 228 1.92 -1.40 -6.78
N LEU A 229 2.45 -1.27 -8.00
CA LEU A 229 1.74 -1.59 -9.26
C LEU A 229 2.17 -2.92 -9.88
N THR A 230 3.33 -3.43 -9.51
CA THR A 230 3.87 -4.67 -10.09
C THR A 230 3.47 -5.92 -9.30
N LEU A 231 3.00 -5.78 -8.06
CA LEU A 231 2.62 -6.90 -7.21
C LEU A 231 1.15 -7.33 -7.33
N PRO A 232 0.17 -6.46 -7.69
CA PRO A 232 -1.24 -6.86 -7.73
C PRO A 232 -1.58 -7.61 -9.02
N PHE A 233 -1.05 -8.79 -9.19
CA PHE A 233 -1.30 -9.66 -10.36
C PHE A 233 -2.75 -10.07 -10.52
N GLY A 234 -3.54 -10.07 -9.44
CA GLY A 234 -4.97 -10.32 -9.47
C GLY A 234 -5.81 -9.17 -10.02
N GLY A 235 -5.22 -7.98 -10.14
CA GLY A 235 -5.88 -6.77 -10.68
C GLY A 235 -5.77 -5.56 -9.76
N ILE A 236 -6.11 -4.38 -10.28
CA ILE A 236 -6.09 -3.12 -9.55
C ILE A 236 -7.46 -2.45 -9.59
N ILE A 237 -7.95 -2.03 -8.41
CA ILE A 237 -9.17 -1.25 -8.23
C ILE A 237 -8.75 0.21 -8.03
N TYR A 238 -9.16 1.09 -8.95
CA TYR A 238 -8.95 2.53 -8.86
C TYR A 238 -10.18 3.19 -8.27
N THR A 239 -10.05 3.76 -7.08
CA THR A 239 -11.06 4.57 -6.42
C THR A 239 -10.76 6.06 -6.63
N PRO A 240 -11.70 7.00 -6.40
CA PRO A 240 -11.45 8.42 -6.56
C PRO A 240 -10.13 8.88 -5.92
N GLY A 241 -9.30 9.55 -6.72
CA GLY A 241 -7.96 9.98 -6.32
C GLY A 241 -7.45 11.13 -7.17
N SER A 242 -6.23 11.59 -6.89
CA SER A 242 -5.63 12.76 -7.55
C SER A 242 -4.37 12.38 -8.35
N ALA A 243 -3.34 13.23 -8.31
CA ALA A 243 -2.15 13.12 -9.15
C ALA A 243 -1.44 11.75 -9.05
N GLY A 244 -1.27 11.22 -7.84
CA GLY A 244 -0.65 9.90 -7.63
C GLY A 244 -1.45 8.79 -8.30
N THR A 245 -2.77 8.77 -8.08
CA THR A 245 -3.66 7.76 -8.68
C THR A 245 -3.67 7.86 -10.21
N MET A 246 -3.58 9.08 -10.77
CA MET A 246 -3.43 9.25 -12.22
C MET A 246 -2.12 8.65 -12.74
N GLN A 247 -1.01 8.88 -12.06
CA GLN A 247 0.27 8.25 -12.39
C GLN A 247 0.16 6.72 -12.34
N GLU A 248 -0.44 6.17 -11.28
CA GLU A 248 -0.65 4.74 -11.10
C GLU A 248 -1.46 4.11 -12.24
N ILE A 249 -2.56 4.76 -12.66
CA ILE A 249 -3.40 4.30 -13.78
C ILE A 249 -2.60 4.19 -15.09
N PHE A 250 -1.83 5.23 -15.44
CA PHE A 250 -1.09 5.22 -16.70
C PHE A 250 0.14 4.29 -16.66
N GLN A 251 0.78 4.14 -15.50
CA GLN A 251 1.89 3.21 -15.34
C GLN A 251 1.40 1.76 -15.44
N ASP A 252 0.28 1.40 -14.81
CA ASP A 252 -0.33 0.08 -14.93
C ASP A 252 -0.82 -0.19 -16.37
N ALA A 253 -1.45 0.80 -17.02
CA ALA A 253 -1.83 0.68 -18.43
C ALA A 253 -0.63 0.39 -19.34
N VAL A 254 0.55 0.95 -19.05
CA VAL A 254 1.79 0.65 -19.79
C VAL A 254 2.26 -0.78 -19.52
N GLN A 255 2.21 -1.26 -18.28
CA GLN A 255 2.59 -2.64 -17.92
C GLN A 255 1.70 -3.65 -18.64
N ASN A 256 0.38 -3.44 -18.61
CA ASN A 256 -0.60 -4.28 -19.31
C ASN A 256 -0.41 -4.21 -20.84
N HIS A 257 -0.16 -3.01 -21.38
CA HIS A 257 0.07 -2.83 -22.82
C HIS A 257 1.22 -3.69 -23.34
N TYR A 258 2.36 -3.69 -22.63
CA TYR A 258 3.55 -4.44 -23.02
C TYR A 258 3.57 -5.88 -22.52
N LEU A 259 2.56 -6.30 -21.75
CA LEU A 259 2.54 -7.60 -21.06
C LEU A 259 3.83 -7.81 -20.23
N SER A 260 4.22 -6.79 -19.47
CA SER A 260 5.49 -6.76 -18.74
C SER A 260 5.69 -7.95 -17.80
N PHE A 261 4.63 -8.63 -17.43
CA PHE A 261 4.63 -9.82 -16.56
C PHE A 261 4.07 -11.07 -17.25
N GLY A 262 3.92 -11.04 -18.59
CA GLY A 262 3.43 -12.16 -19.40
C GLY A 262 1.94 -12.07 -19.72
N PHE A 263 1.13 -11.43 -18.88
CA PHE A 263 -0.34 -11.32 -19.04
C PHE A 263 -0.87 -9.95 -18.55
N PRO A 264 -2.06 -9.54 -19.02
CA PRO A 264 -2.71 -8.34 -18.53
C PRO A 264 -3.55 -8.68 -17.29
N SER A 265 -3.53 -7.80 -16.28
CA SER A 265 -4.40 -7.88 -15.11
C SER A 265 -5.62 -6.94 -15.23
N PRO A 266 -6.74 -7.21 -14.51
CA PRO A 266 -7.90 -6.33 -14.52
C PRO A 266 -7.60 -4.92 -14.00
N MET A 267 -8.04 -3.90 -14.74
CA MET A 267 -8.03 -2.48 -14.36
C MET A 267 -9.46 -2.04 -14.07
N ILE A 268 -9.85 -1.95 -12.82
CA ILE A 268 -11.23 -1.71 -12.38
C ILE A 268 -11.38 -0.29 -11.84
N PHE A 269 -12.20 0.52 -12.48
CA PHE A 269 -12.48 1.90 -12.09
C PHE A 269 -13.78 1.92 -11.29
N LEU A 270 -13.68 2.14 -9.98
CA LEU A 270 -14.82 2.29 -9.07
C LEU A 270 -15.17 3.77 -8.91
N GLY A 271 -16.40 4.14 -9.28
CA GLY A 271 -16.89 5.53 -9.27
C GLY A 271 -17.09 6.10 -10.66
N LYS A 272 -18.19 5.71 -11.33
CA LYS A 272 -18.51 6.11 -12.72
C LYS A 272 -18.49 7.62 -12.92
N GLN A 273 -19.14 8.38 -12.03
CA GLN A 273 -19.21 9.83 -12.16
C GLN A 273 -17.81 10.43 -12.10
N PHE A 274 -17.02 10.03 -11.11
CA PHE A 274 -15.65 10.55 -10.92
C PHE A 274 -14.79 10.29 -12.16
N TRP A 275 -14.71 9.03 -12.59
CA TRP A 275 -13.83 8.61 -13.69
C TRP A 275 -14.27 9.02 -15.09
N THR A 276 -15.53 9.53 -15.24
CA THR A 276 -16.03 9.97 -16.56
C THR A 276 -16.27 11.46 -16.66
N LYS A 277 -16.48 12.17 -15.52
CA LYS A 277 -16.87 13.60 -15.50
C LYS A 277 -15.90 14.48 -14.74
N GLU A 278 -15.53 14.09 -13.52
CA GLU A 278 -14.69 14.91 -12.66
C GLU A 278 -13.22 14.79 -13.07
N VAL A 279 -12.73 13.55 -13.20
CA VAL A 279 -11.39 13.21 -13.69
C VAL A 279 -11.53 12.17 -14.82
N PRO A 280 -11.74 12.57 -16.06
CA PRO A 280 -12.15 11.67 -17.15
C PRO A 280 -11.00 10.80 -17.68
N ALA A 281 -10.36 10.04 -16.78
CA ALA A 281 -9.27 9.12 -17.13
C ALA A 281 -9.79 7.91 -17.92
N TYR A 282 -10.93 7.37 -17.56
CA TYR A 282 -11.50 6.18 -18.19
C TYR A 282 -11.80 6.41 -19.69
N PRO A 283 -12.53 7.46 -20.10
CA PRO A 283 -12.74 7.77 -21.52
C PRO A 283 -11.43 7.99 -22.30
N LEU A 284 -10.42 8.60 -21.66
CA LEU A 284 -9.12 8.80 -22.31
C LEU A 284 -8.43 7.46 -22.61
N ILE A 285 -8.40 6.55 -21.65
CA ILE A 285 -7.78 5.24 -21.84
C ILE A 285 -8.56 4.41 -22.87
N GLN A 286 -9.88 4.44 -22.85
CA GLN A 286 -10.71 3.81 -23.89
C GLN A 286 -10.40 4.35 -25.30
N HIS A 287 -10.25 5.68 -25.44
CA HIS A 287 -9.87 6.31 -26.70
C HIS A 287 -8.48 5.85 -27.17
N LEU A 288 -7.51 5.76 -26.26
CA LEU A 288 -6.16 5.26 -26.56
C LEU A 288 -6.18 3.80 -27.03
N MET A 289 -7.05 2.97 -26.46
CA MET A 289 -7.27 1.60 -26.95
C MET A 289 -7.91 1.58 -28.33
N GLN A 290 -8.99 2.33 -28.56
CA GLN A 290 -9.70 2.40 -29.84
C GLN A 290 -8.78 2.88 -30.98
N THR A 291 -7.83 3.77 -30.67
CA THR A 291 -6.85 4.31 -31.64
C THR A 291 -5.58 3.46 -31.75
N GLY A 292 -5.52 2.32 -31.06
CA GLY A 292 -4.39 1.38 -31.09
C GLY A 292 -3.13 1.87 -30.36
N LYS A 293 -3.25 2.94 -29.55
CA LYS A 293 -2.14 3.44 -28.70
C LYS A 293 -1.89 2.55 -27.49
N TYR A 294 -2.96 1.98 -26.93
CA TYR A 294 -2.90 0.91 -25.93
C TYR A 294 -3.49 -0.38 -26.49
N LYS A 295 -2.99 -1.50 -25.99
CA LYS A 295 -3.45 -2.86 -26.28
C LYS A 295 -3.49 -3.64 -24.97
N ASN A 296 -4.11 -4.82 -24.99
CA ASN A 296 -4.07 -5.78 -23.88
C ASN A 296 -4.61 -5.23 -22.54
N LEU A 297 -5.48 -4.21 -22.55
CA LEU A 297 -6.07 -3.69 -21.32
C LEU A 297 -7.41 -4.37 -21.04
N SER A 298 -7.58 -4.90 -19.84
CA SER A 298 -8.86 -5.41 -19.31
C SER A 298 -9.50 -4.32 -18.45
N LEU A 299 -10.37 -3.49 -19.08
CA LEU A 299 -10.96 -2.30 -18.44
C LEU A 299 -12.38 -2.56 -17.96
N MET A 300 -12.67 -2.20 -16.71
CA MET A 300 -14.01 -2.16 -16.13
C MET A 300 -14.30 -0.79 -15.51
N LEU A 301 -15.54 -0.30 -15.64
CA LEU A 301 -16.02 0.91 -14.96
C LEU A 301 -17.35 0.62 -14.29
N THR A 302 -17.40 0.77 -12.97
CA THR A 302 -18.59 0.44 -12.18
C THR A 302 -18.75 1.30 -10.94
N ASP A 303 -19.96 1.33 -10.38
CA ASP A 303 -20.28 1.81 -9.03
C ASP A 303 -20.63 0.64 -8.10
N ASP A 304 -20.76 -0.57 -8.66
CA ASP A 304 -21.26 -1.76 -7.97
C ASP A 304 -20.13 -2.67 -7.49
N SER A 305 -20.01 -2.82 -6.18
CA SER A 305 -19.04 -3.72 -5.54
C SER A 305 -19.22 -5.20 -5.92
N GLU A 306 -20.46 -5.63 -6.27
CA GLU A 306 -20.71 -7.00 -6.73
C GLU A 306 -20.10 -7.25 -8.11
N GLU A 307 -20.13 -6.25 -8.98
CA GLU A 307 -19.49 -6.35 -10.29
C GLU A 307 -17.98 -6.45 -10.15
N VAL A 308 -17.37 -5.68 -9.22
CA VAL A 308 -15.92 -5.77 -8.91
C VAL A 308 -15.56 -7.18 -8.45
N LEU A 309 -16.32 -7.73 -7.49
CA LEU A 309 -16.08 -9.09 -6.97
C LEU A 309 -16.15 -10.14 -8.07
N ARG A 310 -17.20 -10.10 -8.91
CA ARG A 310 -17.36 -11.03 -10.02
C ARG A 310 -16.21 -10.95 -11.02
N GLN A 311 -15.81 -9.75 -11.41
CA GLN A 311 -14.69 -9.56 -12.35
C GLN A 311 -13.39 -10.19 -11.84
N LEU A 312 -13.08 -10.01 -10.56
CA LEU A 312 -11.89 -10.59 -9.96
C LEU A 312 -12.00 -12.11 -9.79
N GLN A 313 -13.19 -12.63 -9.47
CA GLN A 313 -13.44 -14.07 -9.41
C GLN A 313 -13.32 -14.73 -10.79
N ASP A 314 -13.93 -14.13 -11.81
CA ASP A 314 -13.86 -14.62 -13.19
C ASP A 314 -12.40 -14.65 -13.68
N PHE A 315 -11.61 -13.63 -13.35
CA PHE A 315 -10.18 -13.62 -13.64
C PHE A 315 -9.44 -14.76 -12.92
N GLN A 316 -9.74 -15.00 -11.62
CA GLN A 316 -9.14 -16.12 -10.88
C GLN A 316 -9.54 -17.48 -11.45
N LEU A 317 -10.75 -17.63 -11.94
CA LEU A 317 -11.20 -18.88 -12.59
C LEU A 317 -10.43 -19.10 -13.90
N ASP A 318 -10.23 -18.07 -14.73
CA ASP A 318 -9.46 -18.18 -15.97
C ASP A 318 -7.97 -18.52 -15.67
N VAL A 319 -7.40 -17.95 -14.62
CA VAL A 319 -6.05 -18.32 -14.14
C VAL A 319 -5.96 -19.80 -13.75
N GLN A 320 -6.97 -20.33 -13.05
CA GLN A 320 -7.01 -21.72 -12.63
C GLN A 320 -7.24 -22.69 -13.79
N GLU A 321 -8.09 -22.31 -14.75
CA GLU A 321 -8.41 -23.14 -15.93
C GLU A 321 -7.28 -23.11 -16.98
N HIS A 322 -6.52 -22.03 -17.05
CA HIS A 322 -5.49 -21.79 -18.04
C HIS A 322 -4.16 -21.27 -17.45
N PRO A 323 -3.57 -21.97 -16.45
CA PRO A 323 -2.38 -21.46 -15.74
C PRO A 323 -1.22 -21.11 -16.68
N GLU A 324 -1.10 -21.80 -17.83
CA GLU A 324 -0.04 -21.57 -18.82
C GLU A 324 -0.09 -20.17 -19.46
N LYS A 325 -1.23 -19.46 -19.38
CA LYS A 325 -1.37 -18.09 -19.90
C LYS A 325 -0.89 -17.04 -18.89
N TYR A 326 -0.74 -17.42 -17.63
CA TYR A 326 -0.54 -16.53 -16.50
C TYR A 326 0.77 -16.77 -15.75
N ASP A 327 1.67 -17.53 -16.35
CA ASP A 327 3.04 -17.71 -15.83
C ASP A 327 3.81 -16.37 -15.93
N LEU A 328 4.50 -16.01 -14.84
CA LEU A 328 5.40 -14.86 -14.83
C LEU A 328 6.60 -15.12 -15.73
N GLN A 329 6.91 -14.18 -16.61
CA GLN A 329 8.05 -14.23 -17.54
C GLN A 329 9.28 -13.51 -16.98
#